data_b874fa7c2780bea11d8fe96c398e424b
#
_entry.id   b874fa7c2780bea11d8fe96c398e424b
#
_cell.length_a   1.000
_cell.length_b   1.000
_cell.length_c   1.000
_cell.angle_alpha   90.00
_cell.angle_beta   90.00
_cell.angle_gamma   90.00
#
_symmetry.space_group_name_H-M   'P 1'
#
loop_
_entity.id
_entity.type
_entity.pdbx_description
1 polymer ?
#
loop_
_entity_poly.entity_id
_entity_poly.type
_entity_poly.pdbx_seq_one_letter_code
_entity_poly.pdbx_strand_id
1 'polypeptide(L)' 'MKKPLLLSYALAGLLLATGTQAAPAPWHWWVSKADGARICMQTPPGEGWAYSRGPYRDARCTLPARR' A
#
# COMPACT_ATOMS: atom_id res chain seq x y z
N MET A 1 36.41 -14.81 -19.41
CA MET A 1 36.48 -13.43 -19.13
C MET A 1 35.16 -12.76 -19.04
N LYS A 2 34.21 -13.21 -19.79
CA LYS A 2 32.90 -12.60 -19.75
C LYS A 2 32.05 -13.08 -18.61
N LYS A 3 32.39 -14.19 -18.04
CA LYS A 3 31.63 -14.76 -16.98
C LYS A 3 31.49 -13.88 -15.75
N PRO A 4 32.52 -13.20 -15.33
CA PRO A 4 32.38 -12.35 -14.15
C PRO A 4 31.29 -11.30 -14.28
N LEU A 5 31.10 -10.81 -15.48
CA LEU A 5 30.05 -9.81 -15.70
C LEU A 5 28.68 -10.37 -15.45
N LEU A 6 28.47 -11.58 -15.91
CA LEU A 6 27.18 -12.21 -15.71
C LEU A 6 26.85 -12.40 -14.24
N LEU A 7 27.86 -12.78 -13.49
CA LEU A 7 27.65 -12.97 -12.07
C LEU A 7 27.26 -11.68 -11.38
N SER A 8 27.88 -10.58 -11.81
CA SER A 8 27.56 -9.30 -11.20
C SER A 8 26.11 -8.93 -11.41
N TYR A 9 25.62 -9.17 -12.59
CA TYR A 9 24.22 -8.87 -12.87
C TYR A 9 23.28 -9.67 -11.99
N ALA A 10 23.59 -10.92 -11.80
CA ALA A 10 22.73 -11.76 -10.98
C ALA A 10 22.66 -11.25 -9.56
N LEU A 11 23.77 -10.83 -9.01
CA LEU A 11 23.78 -10.31 -7.66
C LEU A 11 22.96 -9.05 -7.55
N ALA A 12 23.09 -8.18 -8.51
CA ALA A 12 22.35 -6.93 -8.48
C ALA A 12 20.86 -7.20 -8.51
N GLY A 13 20.44 -8.17 -9.31
CA GLY A 13 19.02 -8.51 -9.37
C GLY A 13 18.50 -9.01 -8.06
N LEU A 14 19.27 -9.84 -7.39
CA LEU A 14 18.83 -10.37 -6.11
C LEU A 14 18.68 -9.30 -5.07
N LEU A 15 19.60 -8.37 -5.03
CA LEU A 15 19.53 -7.29 -4.08
C LEU A 15 18.29 -6.45 -4.28
N LEU A 16 17.97 -6.17 -5.53
CA LEU A 16 16.78 -5.40 -5.82
C LEU A 16 15.53 -6.12 -5.37
N ALA A 17 15.49 -7.42 -5.60
CA ALA A 17 14.33 -8.19 -5.20
C ALA A 17 14.11 -8.13 -3.69
N THR A 18 15.19 -8.25 -2.94
CA THR A 18 15.06 -8.24 -1.49
C THR A 18 14.76 -6.86 -0.95
N GLY A 19 15.05 -5.82 -1.70
CA GLY A 19 14.82 -4.49 -1.21
C GLY A 19 13.44 -3.95 -1.48
N THR A 20 12.58 -4.74 -2.10
CA THR A 20 11.26 -4.24 -2.45
C THR A 20 10.19 -4.59 -1.44
N GLN A 21 10.55 -5.28 -0.39
CA GLN A 21 9.55 -5.62 0.61
C GLN A 21 9.14 -4.39 1.39
N ALA A 22 7.84 -4.20 1.49
CA ALA A 22 7.32 -3.05 2.20
C ALA A 22 6.03 -3.44 2.89
N ALA A 23 5.68 -2.71 3.92
CA ALA A 23 4.44 -2.94 4.62
C ALA A 23 3.26 -2.66 3.69
N PRO A 24 2.16 -3.37 3.84
CA PRO A 24 0.97 -3.10 3.06
C PRO A 24 0.47 -1.69 3.34
N ALA A 25 -0.12 -1.06 2.35
CA ALA A 25 -0.70 0.25 2.54
C ALA A 25 -1.86 0.15 3.52
N PRO A 26 -2.02 1.15 4.37
CA PRO A 26 -3.12 1.12 5.35
C PRO A 26 -4.46 1.37 4.69
N TRP A 27 -5.53 1.01 5.40
CA TRP A 27 -6.88 1.22 4.94
C TRP A 27 -7.47 2.41 5.67
N HIS A 28 -8.44 3.07 5.05
CA HIS A 28 -9.09 4.22 5.64
C HIS A 28 -10.57 4.22 5.32
N TRP A 29 -11.34 4.86 6.20
CA TRP A 29 -12.74 5.11 5.92
C TRP A 29 -12.87 6.37 5.10
N TRP A 30 -13.68 6.30 4.06
CA TRP A 30 -13.98 7.44 3.21
C TRP A 30 -15.48 7.67 3.24
N VAL A 31 -15.89 8.93 3.17
CA VAL A 31 -17.30 9.26 3.22
C VAL A 31 -17.68 10.01 1.95
N SER A 32 -18.82 9.64 1.38
CA SER A 32 -19.33 10.29 0.17
C SER A 32 -19.89 11.65 0.51
N LYS A 33 -19.45 12.66 -0.20
CA LYS A 33 -19.99 14.00 0.04
C LYS A 33 -21.40 14.13 -0.50
N ALA A 34 -21.80 13.25 -1.38
CA ALA A 34 -23.11 13.33 -1.99
C ALA A 34 -24.21 12.79 -1.08
N ASP A 35 -23.98 11.65 -0.46
CA ASP A 35 -25.04 11.01 0.30
C ASP A 35 -24.57 10.47 1.66
N GLY A 36 -23.33 10.68 2.01
CA GLY A 36 -22.84 10.23 3.31
C GLY A 36 -22.51 8.77 3.39
N ALA A 37 -22.51 8.06 2.28
CA ALA A 37 -22.13 6.65 2.29
C ALA A 37 -20.66 6.51 2.68
N ARG A 38 -20.32 5.38 3.29
CA ARG A 38 -18.97 5.15 3.77
C ARG A 38 -18.39 3.90 3.16
N ILE A 39 -17.08 3.94 2.91
CA ILE A 39 -16.40 2.80 2.31
C ILE A 39 -14.98 2.72 2.85
N CYS A 40 -14.48 1.50 2.99
CA CYS A 40 -13.13 1.26 3.47
C CYS A 40 -12.23 0.97 2.28
N MET A 41 -11.25 1.82 2.03
CA MET A 41 -10.34 1.64 0.92
C MET A 41 -8.95 2.15 1.27
N GLN A 42 -7.95 1.64 0.55
CA GLN A 42 -6.57 2.06 0.77
C GLN A 42 -6.27 3.38 0.11
N THR A 43 -6.99 3.71 -0.95
CA THR A 43 -6.79 4.96 -1.67
C THR A 43 -8.13 5.67 -1.80
N PRO A 44 -8.13 6.98 -2.06
CA PRO A 44 -9.40 7.69 -2.24
C PRO A 44 -10.25 7.07 -3.35
N PRO A 45 -11.52 6.82 -3.07
CA PRO A 45 -12.39 6.22 -4.09
C PRO A 45 -12.60 7.13 -5.29
N GLY A 46 -12.58 8.45 -5.09
CA GLY A 46 -12.80 9.37 -6.17
C GLY A 46 -12.98 10.77 -5.64
N GLU A 47 -13.32 11.67 -6.53
CA GLU A 47 -13.42 13.08 -6.17
C GLU A 47 -14.53 13.40 -5.18
N GLY A 48 -15.59 12.67 -5.21
CA GLY A 48 -16.70 12.96 -4.32
C GLY A 48 -16.55 12.36 -2.93
N TRP A 49 -15.38 11.94 -2.56
CA TRP A 49 -15.15 11.28 -1.29
C TRP A 49 -14.18 12.04 -0.42
N ALA A 50 -14.42 12.04 0.86
CA ALA A 50 -13.55 12.72 1.81
C ALA A 50 -13.02 11.73 2.83
N TYR A 51 -11.80 11.98 3.30
CA TYR A 51 -11.20 11.15 4.32
C TYR A 51 -12.01 11.26 5.60
N SER A 52 -12.25 10.12 6.23
CA SER A 52 -13.04 10.10 7.46
C SER A 52 -12.23 9.63 8.65
N ARG A 53 -11.68 8.43 8.58
CA ARG A 53 -10.99 7.86 9.73
C ARG A 53 -9.97 6.82 9.29
N GLY A 54 -8.94 6.66 10.07
CA GLY A 54 -7.91 5.68 9.82
C GLY A 54 -6.62 6.10 10.48
N PRO A 55 -5.54 5.34 10.28
CA PRO A 55 -5.43 4.17 9.40
C PRO A 55 -5.87 2.88 10.07
N TYR A 56 -6.19 1.91 9.23
CA TYR A 56 -6.54 0.56 9.68
C TYR A 56 -5.68 -0.44 8.92
N ARG A 57 -5.49 -1.61 9.50
CA ARG A 57 -4.64 -2.61 8.88
C ARG A 57 -5.42 -3.72 8.18
N ASP A 58 -6.73 -3.67 8.20
CA ASP A 58 -7.57 -4.67 7.57
C ASP A 58 -8.54 -4.04 6.60
N ALA A 59 -9.02 -4.83 5.66
CA ALA A 59 -9.90 -4.35 4.61
C ALA A 59 -11.28 -3.97 5.11
N ARG A 60 -11.60 -4.31 6.34
CA ARG A 60 -12.87 -3.94 6.93
C ARG A 60 -12.78 -2.67 7.75
N CYS A 61 -11.60 -2.12 7.91
CA CYS A 61 -11.38 -0.95 8.73
C CYS A 61 -11.89 -1.15 10.14
N THR A 62 -11.56 -2.28 10.73
CA THR A 62 -11.95 -2.57 12.10
C THR A 62 -10.77 -2.64 13.05
N LEU A 63 -9.59 -2.93 12.56
CA LEU A 63 -8.41 -3.07 13.37
C LEU A 63 -7.48 -1.88 13.17
N PRO A 64 -7.38 -0.98 14.15
CA PRO A 64 -6.52 0.19 13.99
C PRO A 64 -5.09 -0.20 13.70
N ALA A 65 -4.47 0.50 12.77
CA ALA A 65 -3.07 0.25 12.46
C ALA A 65 -2.21 0.89 13.51
N ARG A 66 -1.14 0.17 13.88
CA ARG A 66 -0.22 0.73 14.83
C ARG A 66 0.95 1.31 14.11
N ARG A 67 1.53 2.28 14.68
CA ARG A 67 2.67 2.88 14.02
C ARG A 67 3.95 2.28 14.42
#